data_80d5b586058a4996b6e9e71a79f7ebe7
#
_entry.id   80d5b586058a4996b6e9e71a79f7ebe7
#
_cell.length_a   1.000
_cell.length_b   1.000
_cell.length_c   1.000
_cell.angle_alpha   90.00
_cell.angle_beta   90.00
_cell.angle_gamma   90.00
#
_symmetry.space_group_name_H-M   'P 1'
#
loop_
_entity.id
_entity.type
_entity.pdbx_description
1 polymer ?
#
loop_
_entity_poly.entity_id
_entity_poly.type
_entity_poly.pdbx_seq_one_letter_code
_entity_poly.pdbx_strand_id
1 'polypeptide(L)'
;TERETPAGAVDIYGEDADGKAVVVELKRRRVGPDAVGQLTRYVDALERHLHAGHTVRGVLVAPSVTDRARRLLAERGLELVSLSPPRE
;
A
#
# COMPACT_ATOMS: atom_id res chain seq x y z
N THR A 1 -5.74 -8.78 -8.17
CA THR A 1 -6.78 -8.17 -8.99
C THR A 1 -6.98 -6.72 -8.60
N GLU A 2 -7.02 -5.86 -9.57
CA GLU A 2 -7.23 -4.44 -9.35
C GLU A 2 -8.68 -4.16 -8.98
N ARG A 3 -8.88 -3.27 -8.02
CA ARG A 3 -10.22 -2.87 -7.58
C ARG A 3 -10.31 -1.37 -7.45
N GLU A 4 -11.49 -0.86 -7.72
CA GLU A 4 -11.75 0.55 -7.52
C GLU A 4 -11.95 0.86 -6.03
N THR A 5 -11.40 2.01 -5.62
CA THR A 5 -11.59 2.54 -4.28
C THR A 5 -11.98 4.02 -4.39
N PRO A 6 -12.35 4.69 -3.29
CA PRO A 6 -12.63 6.13 -3.35
C PRO A 6 -11.47 6.99 -3.87
N ALA A 7 -10.23 6.50 -3.79
CA ALA A 7 -9.06 7.22 -4.29
C ALA A 7 -8.65 6.76 -5.68
N GLY A 8 -9.36 5.79 -6.29
CA GLY A 8 -9.03 5.21 -7.58
C GLY A 8 -8.80 3.72 -7.47
N ALA A 9 -8.11 3.15 -8.46
CA ALA A 9 -7.83 1.72 -8.50
C ALA A 9 -6.61 1.37 -7.66
N VAL A 10 -6.66 0.22 -7.01
CA VAL A 10 -5.51 -0.38 -6.32
C VAL A 10 -5.27 -1.77 -6.90
N ASP A 11 -4.04 -2.27 -6.73
CA ASP A 11 -3.69 -3.57 -7.28
C ASP A 11 -4.41 -4.71 -6.56
N ILE A 12 -4.43 -4.65 -5.23
CA ILE A 12 -5.10 -5.67 -4.43
C ILE A 12 -5.80 -5.00 -3.26
N TYR A 13 -7.02 -5.46 -3.00
CA TYR A 13 -7.80 -5.03 -1.85
C TYR A 13 -8.40 -6.27 -1.20
N GLY A 14 -8.31 -6.36 0.12
CA GLY A 14 -8.84 -7.51 0.82
C GLY A 14 -8.91 -7.30 2.33
N GLU A 15 -8.98 -8.40 3.04
CA GLU A 15 -9.00 -8.38 4.50
C GLU A 15 -7.92 -9.33 5.02
N ASP A 16 -7.33 -8.99 6.16
CA ASP A 16 -6.40 -9.88 6.83
C ASP A 16 -7.15 -10.84 7.76
N ALA A 17 -6.41 -11.69 8.46
CA ALA A 17 -7.01 -12.70 9.32
C ALA A 17 -7.85 -12.09 10.46
N ASP A 18 -7.59 -10.86 10.83
CA ASP A 18 -8.33 -10.16 11.88
C ASP A 18 -9.50 -9.36 11.33
N GLY A 19 -9.77 -9.45 10.03
CA GLY A 19 -10.85 -8.71 9.39
C GLY A 19 -10.51 -7.26 9.07
N LYS A 20 -9.25 -6.86 9.20
CA LYS A 20 -8.83 -5.50 8.89
C LYS A 20 -8.64 -5.35 7.38
N ALA A 21 -9.11 -4.24 6.83
CA ALA A 21 -8.94 -3.95 5.40
C ALA A 21 -7.47 -3.76 5.08
N VAL A 22 -7.06 -4.30 3.94
CA VAL A 22 -5.68 -4.24 3.47
C VAL A 22 -5.67 -3.74 2.02
N VAL A 23 -4.84 -2.73 1.76
CA VAL A 23 -4.58 -2.21 0.42
C VAL A 23 -3.15 -2.56 0.07
N VAL A 24 -2.95 -3.22 -1.05
CA VAL A 24 -1.62 -3.61 -1.51
C VAL A 24 -1.32 -2.91 -2.83
N GLU A 25 -0.21 -2.18 -2.87
CA GLU A 25 0.31 -1.56 -4.08
C GLU A 25 1.50 -2.40 -4.55
N LEU A 26 1.40 -2.94 -5.75
CA LEU A 26 2.40 -3.84 -6.30
C LEU A 26 3.22 -3.11 -7.36
N LYS A 27 4.53 -3.08 -7.20
CA LYS A 27 5.45 -2.44 -8.12
C LYS A 27 6.50 -3.43 -8.59
N ARG A 28 6.89 -3.35 -9.85
CA ARG A 28 7.86 -4.26 -10.44
C ARG A 28 9.29 -3.75 -10.39
N ARG A 29 9.49 -2.47 -10.08
CA ARG A 29 10.80 -1.83 -10.09
C ARG A 29 11.04 -1.14 -8.75
N ARG A 30 12.28 -0.71 -8.54
CA ARG A 30 12.62 0.12 -7.40
C ARG A 30 11.76 1.38 -7.42
N VAL A 31 11.23 1.75 -6.28
CA VAL A 31 10.31 2.89 -6.17
C VAL A 31 10.79 3.92 -5.16
N GLY A 32 10.35 5.14 -5.40
CA GLY A 32 10.65 6.27 -4.54
C GLY A 32 9.41 6.79 -3.82
N PRO A 33 9.50 8.03 -3.29
CA PRO A 33 8.41 8.61 -2.48
C PRO A 33 7.05 8.69 -3.17
N ASP A 34 7.02 8.83 -4.49
CA ASP A 34 5.74 8.94 -5.22
C ASP A 34 4.85 7.72 -4.98
N ALA A 35 5.44 6.52 -4.96
CA ALA A 35 4.66 5.30 -4.72
C ALA A 35 4.10 5.28 -3.30
N VAL A 36 4.87 5.79 -2.34
CA VAL A 36 4.40 5.89 -0.95
C VAL A 36 3.25 6.88 -0.86
N GLY A 37 3.35 8.00 -1.56
CA GLY A 37 2.28 9.00 -1.62
C GLY A 37 1.00 8.43 -2.21
N GLN A 38 1.12 7.64 -3.27
CA GLN A 38 -0.03 7.00 -3.89
C GLN A 38 -0.70 6.01 -2.92
N LEU A 39 0.08 5.17 -2.27
CA LEU A 39 -0.45 4.24 -1.28
C LEU A 39 -1.11 4.97 -0.12
N THR A 40 -0.49 6.05 0.35
CA THR A 40 -1.06 6.88 1.42
C THR A 40 -2.46 7.39 1.04
N ARG A 41 -2.61 7.88 -0.20
CA ARG A 41 -3.90 8.39 -0.66
C ARG A 41 -4.98 7.31 -0.69
N TYR A 42 -4.62 6.10 -1.11
CA TYR A 42 -5.56 4.98 -1.10
C TYR A 42 -5.99 4.63 0.31
N VAL A 43 -5.02 4.51 1.22
CA VAL A 43 -5.31 4.18 2.62
C VAL A 43 -6.20 5.24 3.26
N ASP A 44 -5.83 6.51 3.10
CA ASP A 44 -6.58 7.61 3.70
C ASP A 44 -8.01 7.68 3.15
N ALA A 45 -8.17 7.53 1.84
CA ALA A 45 -9.49 7.58 1.23
C ALA A 45 -10.38 6.44 1.70
N LEU A 46 -9.81 5.25 1.84
CA LEU A 46 -10.56 4.10 2.30
C LEU A 46 -10.94 4.23 3.78
N GLU A 47 -10.03 4.74 4.60
CA GLU A 47 -10.33 4.98 6.02
C GLU A 47 -11.47 5.98 6.19
N ARG A 48 -11.50 7.03 5.35
CA ARG A 48 -12.61 7.99 5.38
C ARG A 48 -13.93 7.37 4.94
N HIS A 49 -13.87 6.35 4.08
CA HIS A 49 -15.06 5.69 3.55
C HIS A 49 -15.63 4.67 4.54
N LEU A 50 -14.81 4.09 5.38
CA LEU A 50 -15.23 3.12 6.38
C LEU A 50 -15.77 3.83 7.62
N HIS A 51 -16.40 3.05 8.49
CA HIS A 51 -16.92 3.58 9.75
C HIS A 51 -15.79 4.08 10.65
N ALA A 52 -16.10 5.05 11.47
CA ALA A 52 -15.13 5.60 12.43
C ALA A 52 -14.54 4.47 13.29
N GLY A 53 -13.25 4.56 13.54
CA GLY A 53 -12.53 3.56 14.33
C GLY A 53 -11.91 2.43 13.52
N HIS A 54 -12.29 2.30 12.25
CA HIS A 54 -11.65 1.32 11.37
C HIS A 54 -10.33 1.86 10.86
N THR A 55 -9.32 1.00 10.82
CA THR A 55 -8.03 1.33 10.24
C THR A 55 -7.76 0.41 9.05
N VAL A 56 -6.92 0.90 8.15
CA VAL A 56 -6.58 0.17 6.93
C VAL A 56 -5.08 -0.08 6.93
N ARG A 57 -4.70 -1.31 6.63
CA ARG A 57 -3.29 -1.63 6.42
C ARG A 57 -2.93 -1.28 4.99
N GLY A 58 -1.83 -0.54 4.83
CA GLY A 58 -1.28 -0.25 3.51
C GLY A 58 0.04 -0.99 3.36
N VAL A 59 0.17 -1.74 2.28
CA VAL A 59 1.35 -2.56 2.02
C VAL A 59 1.90 -2.22 0.63
N LEU A 60 3.17 -1.86 0.58
CA LEU A 60 3.88 -1.66 -0.68
C LEU A 60 4.73 -2.89 -0.94
N VAL A 61 4.53 -3.52 -2.09
CA VAL A 61 5.34 -4.66 -2.53
C VAL A 61 6.20 -4.19 -3.69
N ALA A 62 7.51 -4.26 -3.54
CA ALA A 62 8.45 -3.80 -4.58
C ALA A 62 9.78 -4.53 -4.41
N PRO A 63 10.59 -4.61 -5.49
CA PRO A 63 11.92 -5.22 -5.37
C PRO A 63 12.82 -4.47 -4.40
N SER A 64 12.70 -3.14 -4.37
CA SER A 64 13.44 -2.28 -3.46
C SER A 64 12.80 -0.90 -3.44
N VAL A 65 13.18 -0.10 -2.46
CA VAL A 65 12.72 1.28 -2.33
C VAL A 65 13.92 2.17 -2.02
N THR A 66 13.77 3.47 -2.34
CA THR A 66 14.79 4.44 -1.96
C THR A 66 14.79 4.61 -0.43
N ASP A 67 15.88 5.13 0.10
CA ASP A 67 15.97 5.40 1.55
C ASP A 67 14.86 6.35 1.98
N ARG A 68 14.58 7.36 1.17
CA ARG A 68 13.52 8.32 1.49
C ARG A 68 12.15 7.64 1.52
N ALA A 69 11.86 6.79 0.56
CA ALA A 69 10.60 6.04 0.54
C ALA A 69 10.48 5.14 1.77
N ARG A 70 11.57 4.48 2.16
CA ARG A 70 11.56 3.62 3.34
C ARG A 70 11.22 4.41 4.60
N ARG A 71 11.82 5.59 4.75
CA ARG A 71 11.53 6.46 5.91
C ARG A 71 10.07 6.91 5.92
N LEU A 72 9.55 7.29 4.75
CA LEU A 72 8.15 7.72 4.66
C LEU A 72 7.18 6.60 4.99
N LEU A 73 7.46 5.38 4.53
CA LEU A 73 6.64 4.22 4.88
C LEU A 73 6.58 4.05 6.39
N ALA A 74 7.74 4.08 7.04
CA ALA A 74 7.81 3.91 8.48
C ALA A 74 7.06 5.03 9.22
N GLU A 75 7.25 6.28 8.80
CA GLU A 75 6.60 7.44 9.42
C GLU A 75 5.08 7.37 9.32
N ARG A 76 4.58 6.78 8.25
CA ARG A 76 3.14 6.72 7.98
C ARG A 76 2.51 5.41 8.42
N GLY A 77 3.29 4.53 9.05
CA GLY A 77 2.77 3.25 9.52
C GLY A 77 2.40 2.30 8.40
N LEU A 78 3.02 2.47 7.21
CA LEU A 78 2.79 1.60 6.08
C LEU A 78 3.81 0.48 6.06
N GLU A 79 3.45 -0.65 5.46
CA GLU A 79 4.28 -1.84 5.45
C GLU A 79 5.00 -1.98 4.12
N LEU A 80 6.16 -2.62 4.17
CA LEU A 80 6.96 -2.90 2.99
C LEU A 80 7.24 -4.39 2.90
N VAL A 81 6.95 -4.97 1.75
CA VAL A 81 7.39 -6.32 1.42
C VAL A 81 8.33 -6.20 0.22
N SER A 82 9.57 -6.61 0.43
CA SER A 82 10.58 -6.57 -0.61
C SER A 82 10.54 -7.90 -1.36
N LEU A 83 10.18 -7.85 -2.63
CA LEU A 83 9.97 -9.06 -3.40
C LEU A 83 10.51 -8.87 -4.81
N SER A 84 11.57 -9.58 -5.14
CA SER A 84 12.15 -9.50 -6.46
C SER A 84 11.31 -10.29 -7.47
N PRO A 85 11.11 -9.75 -8.68
CA PRO A 85 10.41 -10.52 -9.72
C PRO A 85 11.19 -11.77 -10.08
N PRO A 86 10.53 -12.80 -10.60
CA PRO A 86 11.24 -14.00 -11.06
C PRO A 86 12.23 -13.65 -12.17
N ARG A 87 13.34 -14.36 -12.18
CA ARG A 87 14.28 -14.25 -13.29
C ARG A 87 13.76 -15.03 -14.49
N GLU A 88 14.11 -14.52 -15.67
CA GLU A 88 13.76 -15.20 -16.90
C GLU A 88 14.99 -15.77 -17.56
#